data_465bec3b137d9d0c29fddfff49f9b894
#
_entry.id   465bec3b137d9d0c29fddfff49f9b894
#
_cell.length_a   1.000
_cell.length_b   1.000
_cell.length_c   1.000
_cell.angle_alpha   90.00
_cell.angle_beta   90.00
_cell.angle_gamma   90.00
#
_symmetry.space_group_name_H-M   'P 1'
#
loop_
_entity.id
_entity.type
_entity.pdbx_description
1 polymer ?
#
loop_
_entity_poly.entity_id
_entity_poly.type
_entity_poly.pdbx_seq_one_letter_code
_entity_poly.pdbx_strand_id
1 'polypeptide(L)'
;MEQNKDNNQFDIPLAKRTHLSNTNSTLIKKLLILSPFLFLLFSTAVWRLIRNIELRTSDNFNFQAEENHDHRILGHLPYNEISKEKLVLIEPNIEVHIDMRDSLIKMREEAKKEGVYLVFLSGYRSINLQNDIFYSLKSIRSQEAAERARVSAPPGYSEHSTGFAIDIGDATQRDTDFE
;
A
#
# COMPACT_ATOMS: atom_id res chain seq x y z
N MET A 1 43.33 65.66 70.47
CA MET A 1 42.38 64.49 70.38
C MET A 1 41.57 64.68 69.16
N GLU A 2 42.03 64.07 68.07
CA GLU A 2 41.45 64.20 66.77
C GLU A 2 40.61 62.96 66.49
N GLN A 3 39.37 63.17 66.09
CA GLN A 3 38.46 62.09 65.59
C GLN A 3 38.57 61.98 64.09
N ASN A 4 39.07 60.89 63.63
CA ASN A 4 39.10 60.53 62.24
C ASN A 4 37.71 59.99 61.87
N LYS A 5 37.07 60.59 60.87
CA LYS A 5 35.83 60.11 60.26
C LYS A 5 36.17 59.51 58.92
N ASP A 6 36.27 58.21 58.88
CA ASP A 6 36.36 57.47 57.59
C ASP A 6 35.01 57.41 56.92
N ASN A 7 34.87 58.21 55.86
CA ASN A 7 33.74 58.07 54.89
C ASN A 7 34.07 57.02 53.84
N ASN A 8 33.62 55.79 54.02
CA ASN A 8 33.60 54.81 53.02
C ASN A 8 32.40 55.05 52.10
N GLN A 9 32.64 55.75 51.01
CA GLN A 9 31.68 55.90 49.91
C GLN A 9 31.86 54.77 48.93
N PHE A 10 30.92 53.85 48.95
CA PHE A 10 30.90 52.73 47.93
C PHE A 10 30.49 53.37 46.60
N ASP A 11 31.44 53.49 45.68
CA ASP A 11 31.20 53.81 44.28
C ASP A 11 30.57 52.59 43.59
N ILE A 12 29.27 52.70 43.32
CA ILE A 12 28.55 51.75 42.53
C ILE A 12 28.77 52.15 41.05
N PRO A 13 29.37 51.30 40.20
CA PRO A 13 29.58 51.63 38.82
C PRO A 13 28.23 51.75 38.11
N LEU A 14 27.94 52.90 37.55
CA LEU A 14 26.82 53.09 36.62
C LEU A 14 26.93 52.14 35.45
N ALA A 15 25.98 51.22 35.32
CA ALA A 15 25.89 50.31 34.19
C ALA A 15 25.71 51.13 32.90
N LYS A 16 26.71 51.04 32.04
CA LYS A 16 26.71 51.66 30.72
C LYS A 16 25.66 50.95 29.86
N ARG A 17 24.55 51.62 29.61
CA ARG A 17 23.49 51.13 28.71
C ARG A 17 24.06 50.98 27.30
N THR A 18 24.41 49.77 26.94
CA THR A 18 24.81 49.47 25.54
C THR A 18 23.57 49.61 24.67
N HIS A 19 23.60 50.57 23.77
CA HIS A 19 22.64 50.67 22.69
C HIS A 19 22.78 49.43 21.81
N LEU A 20 21.86 48.47 21.96
CA LEU A 20 21.67 47.41 21.00
C LEU A 20 21.25 48.05 19.67
N SER A 21 22.19 48.09 18.73
CA SER A 21 21.96 48.58 17.39
C SER A 21 20.83 47.77 16.74
N ASN A 22 19.82 48.49 16.25
CA ASN A 22 18.61 47.94 15.62
C ASN A 22 18.89 47.44 14.20
N THR A 23 19.82 46.47 14.08
CA THR A 23 20.17 45.85 12.78
C THR A 23 19.24 44.67 12.38
N ASN A 24 18.38 44.22 13.31
CA ASN A 24 17.51 43.05 13.03
C ASN A 24 16.14 43.44 12.42
N SER A 25 15.75 44.72 12.43
CA SER A 25 14.41 45.11 11.95
C SER A 25 14.26 44.99 10.42
N THR A 26 15.30 45.22 9.68
CA THR A 26 15.30 45.13 8.21
C THR A 26 15.33 43.67 7.73
N LEU A 27 16.02 42.78 8.44
CA LEU A 27 16.03 41.35 8.15
C LEU A 27 14.69 40.69 8.46
N ILE A 28 14.09 41.04 9.61
CA ILE A 28 12.76 40.54 10.02
C ILE A 28 11.68 41.03 9.04
N LYS A 29 11.73 42.31 8.62
CA LYS A 29 10.80 42.86 7.63
C LYS A 29 10.95 42.18 6.26
N LYS A 30 12.18 41.87 5.80
CA LYS A 30 12.41 41.14 4.57
C LYS A 30 11.92 39.68 4.68
N LEU A 31 12.09 39.03 5.83
CA LEU A 31 11.61 37.67 6.10
C LEU A 31 10.08 37.61 6.11
N LEU A 32 9.40 38.61 6.68
CA LEU A 32 7.95 38.73 6.69
C LEU A 32 7.34 38.98 5.31
N ILE A 33 8.05 39.65 4.41
CA ILE A 33 7.60 39.89 3.04
C ILE A 33 7.82 38.64 2.17
N LEU A 34 8.87 37.86 2.42
CA LEU A 34 9.15 36.62 1.69
C LEU A 34 8.27 35.42 2.15
N SER A 35 7.75 35.47 3.38
CA SER A 35 6.93 34.40 3.99
C SER A 35 5.70 34.05 3.13
N PRO A 36 4.85 34.99 2.67
CA PRO A 36 3.67 34.65 1.88
C PRO A 36 4.04 34.07 0.49
N PHE A 37 5.14 34.52 -0.11
CA PHE A 37 5.62 33.97 -1.40
C PHE A 37 6.12 32.53 -1.24
N LEU A 38 6.86 32.25 -0.15
CA LEU A 38 7.35 30.91 0.14
C LEU A 38 6.18 29.96 0.45
N PHE A 39 5.16 30.46 1.16
CA PHE A 39 3.93 29.71 1.47
C PHE A 39 3.13 29.42 0.18
N LEU A 40 3.06 30.37 -0.75
CA LEU A 40 2.38 30.18 -2.03
C LEU A 40 3.10 29.17 -2.92
N LEU A 41 4.43 29.19 -2.97
CA LEU A 41 5.24 28.22 -3.70
C LEU A 41 5.12 26.84 -3.09
N PHE A 42 5.13 26.72 -1.75
CA PHE A 42 4.95 25.45 -1.06
C PHE A 42 3.54 24.90 -1.28
N SER A 43 2.51 25.75 -1.21
CA SER A 43 1.12 25.38 -1.47
C SER A 43 0.92 24.87 -2.90
N THR A 44 1.51 25.52 -3.90
CA THR A 44 1.41 25.07 -5.31
C THR A 44 2.18 23.76 -5.55
N ALA A 45 3.31 23.56 -4.87
CA ALA A 45 4.07 22.32 -4.97
C ALA A 45 3.29 21.15 -4.33
N VAL A 46 2.73 21.36 -3.14
CA VAL A 46 1.87 20.36 -2.46
C VAL A 46 0.62 20.09 -3.29
N TRP A 47 -0.03 21.11 -3.83
CA TRP A 47 -1.20 20.93 -4.69
C TRP A 47 -0.89 20.14 -5.98
N ARG A 48 0.28 20.40 -6.61
CA ARG A 48 0.75 19.61 -7.76
C ARG A 48 1.04 18.16 -7.37
N LEU A 49 1.61 17.93 -6.19
CA LEU A 49 1.88 16.59 -5.68
C LEU A 49 0.56 15.82 -5.44
N ILE A 50 -0.42 16.46 -4.79
CA ILE A 50 -1.75 15.88 -4.55
C ILE A 50 -2.45 15.59 -5.88
N ARG A 51 -2.45 16.53 -6.82
CA ARG A 51 -3.01 16.32 -8.16
C ARG A 51 -2.34 15.19 -8.93
N ASN A 52 -1.01 15.06 -8.81
CA ASN A 52 -0.30 13.94 -9.44
C ASN A 52 -0.64 12.59 -8.77
N ILE A 53 -0.91 12.58 -7.46
CA ILE A 53 -1.40 11.39 -6.75
C ILE A 53 -2.83 11.08 -7.18
N GLU A 54 -3.72 12.07 -7.27
CA GLU A 54 -5.10 11.90 -7.76
C GLU A 54 -5.14 11.44 -9.21
N LEU A 55 -4.31 12.00 -10.10
CA LEU A 55 -4.21 11.56 -11.49
C LEU A 55 -3.69 10.12 -11.56
N ARG A 56 -2.68 9.76 -10.78
CA ARG A 56 -2.19 8.37 -10.72
C ARG A 56 -3.21 7.40 -10.12
N THR A 57 -4.05 7.84 -9.18
CA THR A 57 -5.15 7.01 -8.64
C THR A 57 -6.33 6.92 -9.60
N SER A 58 -6.65 7.99 -10.37
CA SER A 58 -7.71 7.96 -11.38
C SER A 58 -7.32 7.15 -12.63
N ASP A 59 -6.05 7.19 -13.05
CA ASP A 59 -5.54 6.31 -14.11
C ASP A 59 -5.56 4.83 -13.70
N ASN A 60 -5.50 4.53 -12.40
CA ASN A 60 -5.71 3.19 -11.88
C ASN A 60 -7.19 2.76 -11.90
N PHE A 61 -8.14 3.69 -11.97
CA PHE A 61 -9.58 3.39 -12.03
C PHE A 61 -10.12 3.35 -13.48
N ASN A 62 -9.47 4.04 -14.40
CA ASN A 62 -9.74 3.91 -15.84
C ASN A 62 -8.87 2.80 -16.43
N PHE A 63 -8.98 1.60 -15.87
CA PHE A 63 -8.69 0.38 -16.58
C PHE A 63 -9.81 0.18 -17.59
N GLN A 64 -9.85 1.04 -18.63
CA GLN A 64 -10.55 0.72 -19.84
C GLN A 64 -9.72 -0.38 -20.50
N ALA A 65 -10.09 -1.61 -20.15
CA ALA A 65 -9.74 -2.76 -20.93
C ALA A 65 -10.07 -2.43 -22.39
N GLU A 66 -9.11 -2.66 -23.24
CA GLU A 66 -9.36 -2.87 -24.65
C GLU A 66 -10.28 -4.11 -24.71
N GLU A 67 -11.60 -3.85 -24.73
CA GLU A 67 -12.63 -4.85 -24.71
C GLU A 67 -12.57 -5.56 -26.08
N ASN A 68 -11.76 -6.59 -26.14
CA ASN A 68 -11.82 -7.51 -27.25
C ASN A 68 -13.26 -8.08 -27.30
N HIS A 69 -13.79 -8.36 -28.48
CA HIS A 69 -15.14 -8.88 -28.71
C HIS A 69 -15.50 -10.13 -27.89
N ASP A 70 -14.57 -10.75 -27.18
CA ASP A 70 -14.76 -11.90 -26.31
C ASP A 70 -14.78 -11.58 -24.79
N HIS A 71 -14.91 -10.31 -24.42
CA HIS A 71 -14.94 -9.82 -23.04
C HIS A 71 -13.67 -10.11 -22.20
N ARG A 72 -12.56 -10.44 -22.81
CA ARG A 72 -11.29 -10.64 -22.13
C ARG A 72 -10.67 -9.31 -21.71
N ILE A 73 -10.10 -9.30 -20.51
CA ILE A 73 -9.27 -8.22 -20.03
C ILE A 73 -7.83 -8.74 -19.91
N LEU A 74 -6.91 -8.15 -20.67
CA LEU A 74 -5.50 -8.54 -20.66
C LEU A 74 -5.30 -10.07 -20.82
N GLY A 75 -6.15 -10.71 -21.65
CA GLY A 75 -6.14 -12.14 -21.89
C GLY A 75 -6.96 -12.99 -20.93
N HIS A 76 -7.44 -12.43 -19.82
CA HIS A 76 -8.24 -13.14 -18.83
C HIS A 76 -9.73 -13.12 -19.17
N LEU A 77 -10.41 -14.25 -19.02
CA LEU A 77 -11.86 -14.39 -19.18
C LEU A 77 -12.59 -13.89 -17.92
N PRO A 78 -13.79 -13.30 -18.05
CA PRO A 78 -14.61 -12.92 -16.90
C PRO A 78 -15.21 -14.15 -16.22
N TYR A 79 -15.26 -14.13 -14.89
CA TYR A 79 -15.88 -15.16 -14.07
C TYR A 79 -16.83 -14.56 -13.06
N ASN A 80 -18.02 -15.15 -12.93
CA ASN A 80 -18.96 -14.79 -11.89
C ASN A 80 -18.48 -15.38 -10.54
N GLU A 81 -18.71 -14.62 -9.49
CA GLU A 81 -18.46 -15.09 -8.12
C GLU A 81 -19.53 -16.12 -7.73
N ILE A 82 -19.07 -17.26 -7.20
CA ILE A 82 -19.93 -18.30 -6.70
C ILE A 82 -20.69 -17.87 -5.45
N SER A 83 -21.90 -18.36 -5.25
CA SER A 83 -22.64 -18.14 -4.01
C SER A 83 -22.05 -18.98 -2.87
N LYS A 84 -22.03 -18.41 -1.66
CA LYS A 84 -21.39 -19.03 -0.48
C LYS A 84 -21.99 -20.38 -0.10
N GLU A 85 -23.27 -20.60 -0.42
CA GLU A 85 -23.99 -21.84 -0.13
C GLU A 85 -23.45 -23.06 -0.90
N LYS A 86 -22.70 -22.79 -1.99
CA LYS A 86 -22.05 -23.83 -2.81
C LYS A 86 -20.60 -24.06 -2.44
N LEU A 87 -20.10 -23.36 -1.43
CA LEU A 87 -18.73 -23.53 -0.95
C LEU A 87 -18.69 -24.51 0.23
N VAL A 88 -17.61 -25.29 0.29
CA VAL A 88 -17.32 -26.22 1.38
C VAL A 88 -15.85 -26.11 1.76
N LEU A 89 -15.58 -26.15 3.07
CA LEU A 89 -14.22 -26.25 3.59
C LEU A 89 -13.65 -27.64 3.28
N ILE A 90 -12.45 -27.67 2.74
CA ILE A 90 -11.64 -28.89 2.57
C ILE A 90 -10.44 -28.93 3.51
N GLU A 91 -9.97 -27.77 3.96
CA GLU A 91 -8.95 -27.56 4.99
C GLU A 91 -9.24 -26.25 5.75
N PRO A 92 -8.57 -25.98 6.89
CA PRO A 92 -8.71 -24.70 7.57
C PRO A 92 -8.45 -23.54 6.63
N ASN A 93 -9.43 -22.66 6.45
CA ASN A 93 -9.40 -21.48 5.58
C ASN A 93 -9.31 -21.73 4.06
N ILE A 94 -9.51 -22.97 3.61
CA ILE A 94 -9.55 -23.31 2.17
C ILE A 94 -10.94 -23.83 1.83
N GLU A 95 -11.68 -23.02 1.08
CA GLU A 95 -13.00 -23.34 0.55
C GLU A 95 -12.91 -23.65 -0.94
N VAL A 96 -13.74 -24.58 -1.41
CA VAL A 96 -13.90 -24.92 -2.84
C VAL A 96 -15.37 -25.14 -3.15
N HIS A 97 -15.72 -25.21 -4.43
CA HIS A 97 -17.06 -25.63 -4.84
C HIS A 97 -17.35 -27.05 -4.32
N ILE A 98 -18.55 -27.28 -3.81
CA ILE A 98 -18.94 -28.57 -3.20
C ILE A 98 -18.70 -29.74 -4.16
N ASP A 99 -18.91 -29.57 -5.46
CA ASP A 99 -18.71 -30.61 -6.47
C ASP A 99 -17.23 -30.98 -6.69
N MET A 100 -16.28 -30.13 -6.29
CA MET A 100 -14.84 -30.44 -6.37
C MET A 100 -14.31 -31.28 -5.23
N ARG A 101 -14.97 -31.20 -4.06
CA ARG A 101 -14.45 -31.75 -2.80
C ARG A 101 -13.94 -33.19 -2.94
N ASP A 102 -14.81 -34.08 -3.39
CA ASP A 102 -14.50 -35.53 -3.43
C ASP A 102 -13.40 -35.84 -4.46
N SER A 103 -13.39 -35.10 -5.58
CA SER A 103 -12.34 -35.22 -6.59
C SER A 103 -10.97 -34.79 -6.07
N LEU A 104 -10.91 -33.70 -5.30
CA LEU A 104 -9.68 -33.19 -4.67
C LEU A 104 -9.14 -34.16 -3.61
N ILE A 105 -10.01 -34.71 -2.78
CA ILE A 105 -9.62 -35.70 -1.78
C ILE A 105 -9.05 -36.93 -2.46
N LYS A 106 -9.74 -37.48 -3.47
CA LYS A 106 -9.28 -38.62 -4.25
C LYS A 106 -7.95 -38.34 -4.94
N MET A 107 -7.79 -37.17 -5.56
CA MET A 107 -6.54 -36.78 -6.22
C MET A 107 -5.38 -36.79 -5.22
N ARG A 108 -5.54 -36.25 -4.02
CA ARG A 108 -4.51 -36.25 -2.98
C ARG A 108 -4.18 -37.67 -2.47
N GLU A 109 -5.17 -38.52 -2.33
CA GLU A 109 -4.97 -39.90 -1.91
C GLU A 109 -4.22 -40.72 -2.97
N GLU A 110 -4.56 -40.55 -4.25
CA GLU A 110 -3.85 -41.23 -5.35
C GLU A 110 -2.41 -40.74 -5.48
N ALA A 111 -2.18 -39.41 -5.42
CA ALA A 111 -0.85 -38.84 -5.41
C ALA A 111 0.02 -39.39 -4.27
N LYS A 112 -0.55 -39.55 -3.09
CA LYS A 112 0.14 -40.11 -1.92
C LYS A 112 0.60 -41.56 -2.16
N LYS A 113 -0.16 -42.37 -2.90
CA LYS A 113 0.23 -43.75 -3.26
C LYS A 113 1.47 -43.76 -4.15
N GLU A 114 1.64 -42.73 -4.96
CA GLU A 114 2.81 -42.53 -5.84
C GLU A 114 3.97 -41.83 -5.11
N GLY A 115 3.86 -41.58 -3.80
CA GLY A 115 4.88 -40.90 -2.99
C GLY A 115 4.88 -39.38 -3.12
N VAL A 116 3.85 -38.79 -3.77
CA VAL A 116 3.68 -37.33 -3.89
C VAL A 116 2.73 -36.83 -2.81
N TYR A 117 3.19 -35.86 -2.02
CA TYR A 117 2.42 -35.32 -0.89
C TYR A 117 1.86 -33.96 -1.24
N LEU A 118 0.65 -33.93 -1.78
CA LEU A 118 -0.02 -32.68 -2.16
C LEU A 118 -0.55 -31.95 -0.95
N VAL A 119 -0.31 -30.63 -0.90
CA VAL A 119 -0.95 -29.68 0.02
C VAL A 119 -1.78 -28.67 -0.77
N PHE A 120 -2.94 -28.33 -0.23
CA PHE A 120 -3.77 -27.27 -0.80
C PHE A 120 -3.33 -25.95 -0.22
N LEU A 121 -3.06 -24.96 -1.06
CA LEU A 121 -2.50 -23.66 -0.68
C LEU A 121 -3.56 -22.55 -0.67
N SER A 122 -4.43 -22.56 -1.69
CA SER A 122 -5.49 -21.56 -1.85
C SER A 122 -6.63 -22.18 -2.67
N GLY A 123 -7.86 -21.89 -2.30
CA GLY A 123 -9.07 -22.32 -3.01
C GLY A 123 -9.89 -21.13 -3.48
N TYR A 124 -11.19 -21.11 -3.12
CA TYR A 124 -12.06 -19.97 -3.44
C TYR A 124 -11.47 -18.65 -2.96
N ARG A 125 -11.62 -17.65 -3.83
CA ARG A 125 -11.22 -16.27 -3.56
C ARG A 125 -12.28 -15.32 -4.08
N SER A 126 -12.86 -14.52 -3.17
CA SER A 126 -13.87 -13.54 -3.58
C SER A 126 -13.29 -12.49 -4.54
N ILE A 127 -14.14 -11.89 -5.36
CA ILE A 127 -13.74 -10.78 -6.23
C ILE A 127 -13.14 -9.63 -5.41
N ASN A 128 -13.69 -9.34 -4.22
CA ASN A 128 -13.16 -8.31 -3.33
C ASN A 128 -11.76 -8.66 -2.82
N LEU A 129 -11.53 -9.91 -2.37
CA LEU A 129 -10.20 -10.34 -1.94
C LEU A 129 -9.19 -10.31 -3.11
N GLN A 130 -9.61 -10.73 -4.30
CA GLN A 130 -8.77 -10.63 -5.49
C GLN A 130 -8.42 -9.18 -5.84
N ASN A 131 -9.36 -8.24 -5.64
CA ASN A 131 -9.11 -6.82 -5.81
C ASN A 131 -8.00 -6.33 -4.85
N ASP A 132 -8.11 -6.67 -3.57
CA ASP A 132 -7.12 -6.28 -2.57
C ASP A 132 -5.73 -6.85 -2.88
N ILE A 133 -5.65 -8.13 -3.24
CA ILE A 133 -4.39 -8.80 -3.62
C ILE A 133 -3.79 -8.16 -4.87
N PHE A 134 -4.59 -7.97 -5.92
CA PHE A 134 -4.11 -7.44 -7.19
C PHE A 134 -3.52 -6.03 -7.03
N TYR A 135 -4.26 -5.11 -6.42
CA TYR A 135 -3.86 -3.71 -6.31
C TYR A 135 -2.81 -3.49 -5.22
N SER A 136 -2.86 -4.24 -4.10
CA SER A 136 -1.83 -4.15 -3.07
C SER A 136 -0.47 -4.59 -3.60
N LEU A 137 -0.38 -5.73 -4.26
CA LEU A 137 0.88 -6.23 -4.83
C LEU A 137 1.35 -5.37 -6.01
N LYS A 138 0.41 -4.87 -6.86
CA LYS A 138 0.73 -3.89 -7.90
C LYS A 138 1.42 -2.66 -7.30
N SER A 139 0.88 -2.13 -6.19
CA SER A 139 1.43 -0.96 -5.51
C SER A 139 2.79 -1.26 -4.88
N ILE A 140 2.92 -2.34 -4.13
CA ILE A 140 4.16 -2.74 -3.45
C ILE A 140 5.29 -2.95 -4.45
N ARG A 141 5.01 -3.58 -5.59
CA ARG A 141 5.99 -3.87 -6.65
C ARG A 141 6.15 -2.74 -7.67
N SER A 142 5.43 -1.63 -7.51
CA SER A 142 5.42 -0.49 -8.45
C SER A 142 5.13 -0.91 -9.91
N GLN A 143 4.27 -1.92 -10.09
CA GLN A 143 3.93 -2.49 -11.39
C GLN A 143 2.80 -1.70 -12.07
N GLU A 144 2.79 -1.71 -13.41
CA GLU A 144 1.61 -1.32 -14.17
C GLU A 144 0.55 -2.44 -14.14
N ALA A 145 -0.74 -2.09 -14.36
CA ALA A 145 -1.82 -3.07 -14.31
C ALA A 145 -1.63 -4.22 -15.33
N ALA A 146 -1.17 -3.89 -16.52
CA ALA A 146 -0.86 -4.87 -17.57
C ALA A 146 0.29 -5.80 -17.19
N GLU A 147 1.30 -5.29 -16.50
CA GLU A 147 2.41 -6.09 -15.99
C GLU A 147 1.95 -7.03 -14.87
N ARG A 148 1.17 -6.50 -13.91
CA ARG A 148 0.59 -7.30 -12.84
C ARG A 148 -0.32 -8.40 -13.37
N ALA A 149 -1.13 -8.12 -14.40
CA ALA A 149 -2.04 -9.08 -15.00
C ALA A 149 -1.35 -10.28 -15.69
N ARG A 150 -0.04 -10.20 -15.95
CA ARG A 150 0.71 -11.35 -16.48
C ARG A 150 0.90 -12.48 -15.46
N VAL A 151 0.81 -12.16 -14.18
CA VAL A 151 1.08 -13.11 -13.08
C VAL A 151 -0.08 -13.24 -12.11
N SER A 152 -1.12 -12.43 -12.23
CA SER A 152 -2.32 -12.49 -11.38
C SER A 152 -3.51 -11.92 -12.14
N ALA A 153 -4.61 -12.65 -12.17
CA ALA A 153 -5.82 -12.19 -12.84
C ALA A 153 -6.38 -10.93 -12.19
N PRO A 154 -6.91 -9.97 -12.97
CA PRO A 154 -7.66 -8.83 -12.44
C PRO A 154 -8.91 -9.28 -11.65
N PRO A 155 -9.46 -8.41 -10.77
CA PRO A 155 -10.72 -8.71 -10.06
C PRO A 155 -11.86 -9.02 -11.02
N GLY A 156 -12.61 -10.09 -10.77
CA GLY A 156 -13.67 -10.58 -11.65
C GLY A 156 -13.18 -11.44 -12.83
N TYR A 157 -11.88 -11.66 -12.95
CA TYR A 157 -11.25 -12.43 -14.02
C TYR A 157 -10.39 -13.59 -13.51
N SER A 158 -10.51 -13.93 -12.22
CA SER A 158 -9.83 -15.06 -11.60
C SER A 158 -10.77 -16.27 -11.50
N GLU A 159 -10.30 -17.43 -11.94
CA GLU A 159 -11.01 -18.71 -11.80
C GLU A 159 -11.31 -19.06 -10.34
N HIS A 160 -10.49 -18.57 -9.40
CA HIS A 160 -10.71 -18.78 -7.97
C HIS A 160 -12.06 -18.24 -7.46
N SER A 161 -12.66 -17.26 -8.14
CA SER A 161 -13.97 -16.72 -7.78
C SER A 161 -15.11 -17.70 -8.06
N THR A 162 -14.89 -18.71 -8.90
CA THR A 162 -15.87 -19.77 -9.20
C THR A 162 -15.89 -20.88 -8.16
N GLY A 163 -14.87 -20.97 -7.29
CA GLY A 163 -14.65 -22.10 -6.39
C GLY A 163 -14.11 -23.37 -7.09
N PHE A 164 -13.90 -23.36 -8.42
CA PHE A 164 -13.39 -24.49 -9.17
C PHE A 164 -11.88 -24.43 -9.45
N ALA A 165 -11.17 -23.50 -8.83
CA ALA A 165 -9.72 -23.43 -8.90
C ALA A 165 -9.10 -23.67 -7.53
N ILE A 166 -7.95 -24.35 -7.51
CA ILE A 166 -7.16 -24.63 -6.32
C ILE A 166 -5.68 -24.53 -6.63
N ASP A 167 -4.94 -23.85 -5.78
CA ASP A 167 -3.48 -23.84 -5.79
C ASP A 167 -2.96 -25.02 -4.97
N ILE A 168 -2.02 -25.76 -5.54
CA ILE A 168 -1.48 -27.00 -4.96
C ILE A 168 0.03 -26.87 -4.83
N GLY A 169 0.57 -27.28 -3.69
CA GLY A 169 2.01 -27.39 -3.43
C GLY A 169 2.42 -28.82 -3.10
N ASP A 170 3.74 -29.05 -3.06
CA ASP A 170 4.34 -30.27 -2.56
C ASP A 170 4.74 -30.07 -1.09
N ALA A 171 4.26 -30.93 -0.18
CA ALA A 171 4.59 -30.88 1.24
C ALA A 171 6.08 -31.09 1.54
N THR A 172 6.84 -31.68 0.61
CA THR A 172 8.27 -31.96 0.78
C THR A 172 9.13 -30.75 0.39
N GLN A 173 8.61 -29.83 -0.41
CA GLN A 173 9.25 -28.59 -0.84
C GLN A 173 8.59 -27.42 -0.10
N ARG A 174 9.20 -27.01 1.02
CA ARG A 174 8.68 -25.90 1.85
C ARG A 174 8.88 -24.51 1.24
N ASP A 175 9.62 -24.40 0.16
CA ASP A 175 9.84 -23.14 -0.56
C ASP A 175 8.76 -22.96 -1.64
N THR A 176 7.53 -22.72 -1.19
CA THR A 176 6.46 -22.19 -2.05
C THR A 176 6.46 -20.67 -1.95
N ASP A 177 7.58 -20.04 -2.18
CA ASP A 177 7.61 -18.64 -2.53
C ASP A 177 7.09 -18.55 -3.97
N PHE A 178 5.75 -18.42 -4.08
CA PHE A 178 5.15 -17.94 -5.31
C PHE A 178 5.51 -16.45 -5.44
N GLU A 179 6.64 -16.20 -6.09
CA GLU A 179 7.02 -14.87 -6.56
C GLU A 179 6.09 -14.38 -7.68
#